data_7510dd5aaef6f5ee9da30664ec094372
#
_entry.id   7510dd5aaef6f5ee9da30664ec094372
#
_cell.length_a   1.000
_cell.length_b   1.000
_cell.length_c   1.000
_cell.angle_alpha   90.00
_cell.angle_beta   90.00
_cell.angle_gamma   90.00
#
_symmetry.space_group_name_H-M   'P 1'
#
loop_
_entity.id
_entity.type
_entity.pdbx_description
1 polymer ?
#
loop_
_entity_poly.entity_id
_entity_poly.type
_entity_poly.pdbx_seq_one_letter_code
_entity_poly.pdbx_strand_id
1 'polypeptide(L)'
;MTKNSGKPIQTLKIPKIIRMAARFLSFISTKGTVLFAARLFTTPIKHKLPKREVAMDQKSRQESVFIPSIKKEIVVYHYGDSPKKILLVHGWSGRGTQLVKFADALLANGYMTISFDAPAHGKSKGNTTLLPEFIESILELEKKFGSFEAAVGHSLGGIALLNSVRRGFQIRKL
;
A
#
# COMPACT_ATOMS: atom_id res chain seq x y z
N MET A 1 -7.47 35.00 -21.73
CA MET A 1 -8.38 33.84 -21.61
C MET A 1 -7.58 32.58 -21.86
N THR A 2 -7.07 31.96 -20.81
CA THR A 2 -6.27 30.72 -20.89
C THR A 2 -7.21 29.52 -20.85
N LYS A 3 -7.28 28.75 -21.95
CA LYS A 3 -8.01 27.48 -22.04
C LYS A 3 -7.34 26.46 -21.13
N ASN A 4 -7.99 26.18 -20.00
CA ASN A 4 -7.61 25.09 -19.10
C ASN A 4 -8.04 23.77 -19.75
N SER A 5 -7.12 23.10 -20.47
CA SER A 5 -7.35 21.76 -21.02
C SER A 5 -7.26 20.75 -19.90
N GLY A 6 -8.34 20.57 -19.14
CA GLY A 6 -8.47 19.50 -18.17
C GLY A 6 -8.26 18.14 -18.85
N LYS A 7 -7.19 17.42 -18.48
CA LYS A 7 -7.01 16.02 -18.89
C LYS A 7 -8.24 15.23 -18.47
N PRO A 8 -8.83 14.41 -19.37
CA PRO A 8 -10.00 13.64 -19.00
C PRO A 8 -9.69 12.73 -17.82
N ILE A 9 -10.59 12.74 -16.83
CA ILE A 9 -10.54 11.84 -15.68
C ILE A 9 -10.50 10.40 -16.23
N GLN A 10 -9.41 9.69 -15.96
CA GLN A 10 -9.30 8.27 -16.33
C GLN A 10 -10.31 7.49 -15.50
N THR A 11 -11.48 7.26 -16.08
CA THR A 11 -12.46 6.34 -15.50
C THR A 11 -11.91 4.91 -15.60
N LEU A 12 -11.81 4.24 -14.48
CA LEU A 12 -11.42 2.83 -14.41
C LEU A 12 -12.47 2.01 -15.19
N LYS A 13 -12.13 1.63 -16.43
CA LYS A 13 -13.02 0.80 -17.25
C LYS A 13 -12.96 -0.64 -16.74
N ILE A 14 -14.04 -1.09 -16.10
CA ILE A 14 -14.16 -2.50 -15.71
C ILE A 14 -14.15 -3.36 -16.99
N PRO A 15 -13.25 -4.36 -17.11
CA PRO A 15 -13.18 -5.24 -18.26
C PRO A 15 -14.54 -5.89 -18.58
N LYS A 16 -14.88 -5.99 -19.87
CA LYS A 16 -16.17 -6.55 -20.31
C LYS A 16 -16.41 -7.95 -19.74
N ILE A 17 -15.36 -8.78 -19.68
CA ILE A 17 -15.45 -10.15 -19.16
C ILE A 17 -15.89 -10.19 -17.69
N ILE A 18 -15.42 -9.28 -16.86
CA ILE A 18 -15.81 -9.18 -15.44
C ILE A 18 -17.29 -8.81 -15.33
N ARG A 19 -17.75 -7.85 -16.15
CA ARG A 19 -19.18 -7.46 -16.17
C ARG A 19 -20.07 -8.60 -16.65
N MET A 20 -19.64 -9.35 -17.67
CA MET A 20 -20.37 -10.50 -18.17
C MET A 20 -20.44 -11.62 -17.14
N ALA A 21 -19.32 -11.94 -16.48
CA ALA A 21 -19.29 -12.93 -15.41
C ALA A 21 -20.20 -12.53 -14.23
N ALA A 22 -20.16 -11.26 -13.80
CA ALA A 22 -21.03 -10.77 -12.74
C ALA A 22 -22.51 -10.88 -13.12
N ARG A 23 -22.89 -10.51 -14.36
CA ARG A 23 -24.26 -10.67 -14.87
C ARG A 23 -24.70 -12.13 -14.89
N PHE A 24 -23.87 -13.01 -15.44
CA PHE A 24 -24.17 -14.44 -15.50
C PHE A 24 -24.40 -15.02 -14.09
N LEU A 25 -23.50 -14.73 -13.14
CA LEU A 25 -23.64 -15.17 -11.76
C LEU A 25 -24.91 -14.63 -11.10
N SER A 26 -25.31 -13.38 -11.40
CA SER A 26 -26.51 -12.78 -10.80
C SER A 26 -27.81 -13.48 -11.20
N PHE A 27 -27.85 -14.15 -12.35
CA PHE A 27 -29.00 -14.98 -12.76
C PHE A 27 -29.04 -16.35 -12.07
N ILE A 28 -27.85 -16.88 -11.68
CA ILE A 28 -27.75 -18.24 -11.14
C ILE A 28 -27.77 -18.25 -9.61
N SER A 29 -27.04 -17.33 -8.97
CA SER A 29 -26.86 -17.34 -7.53
C SER A 29 -26.48 -15.98 -6.97
N THR A 30 -27.34 -15.39 -6.15
CA THR A 30 -27.02 -14.17 -5.38
C THR A 30 -25.78 -14.36 -4.51
N LYS A 31 -25.68 -15.51 -3.82
CA LYS A 31 -24.51 -15.83 -2.99
C LYS A 31 -23.23 -15.91 -3.81
N GLY A 32 -23.28 -16.54 -4.99
CA GLY A 32 -22.14 -16.60 -5.91
C GLY A 32 -21.71 -15.21 -6.39
N THR A 33 -22.67 -14.33 -6.70
CA THR A 33 -22.40 -12.94 -7.09
C THR A 33 -21.72 -12.15 -5.98
N VAL A 34 -22.19 -12.26 -4.74
CA VAL A 34 -21.61 -11.60 -3.58
C VAL A 34 -20.16 -12.08 -3.33
N LEU A 35 -19.93 -13.39 -3.38
CA LEU A 35 -18.57 -13.94 -3.22
C LEU A 35 -17.62 -13.49 -4.33
N PHE A 36 -18.11 -13.43 -5.58
CA PHE A 36 -17.32 -12.92 -6.71
C PHE A 36 -16.97 -11.43 -6.54
N ALA A 37 -17.94 -10.61 -6.16
CA ALA A 37 -17.71 -9.19 -5.87
C ALA A 37 -16.74 -8.98 -4.71
N ALA A 38 -16.90 -9.73 -3.61
CA ALA A 38 -15.99 -9.70 -2.47
C ALA A 38 -14.56 -10.08 -2.88
N ARG A 39 -14.41 -11.12 -3.72
CA ARG A 39 -13.10 -11.51 -4.24
C ARG A 39 -12.45 -10.42 -5.08
N LEU A 40 -13.19 -9.77 -5.96
CA LEU A 40 -12.70 -8.65 -6.76
C LEU A 40 -12.29 -7.47 -5.87
N PHE A 41 -13.11 -7.14 -4.88
CA PHE A 41 -12.85 -6.03 -3.97
C PHE A 41 -11.61 -6.24 -3.10
N THR A 42 -11.34 -7.49 -2.70
CA THR A 42 -10.20 -7.84 -1.83
C THR A 42 -8.93 -8.18 -2.61
N THR A 43 -8.96 -8.16 -3.95
CA THR A 43 -7.82 -8.48 -4.81
C THR A 43 -7.22 -7.22 -5.40
N PRO A 44 -6.08 -6.73 -4.90
CA PRO A 44 -5.42 -5.55 -5.46
C PRO A 44 -4.85 -5.85 -6.85
N ILE A 45 -4.89 -4.85 -7.73
CA ILE A 45 -4.29 -4.96 -9.06
C ILE A 45 -2.79 -4.66 -8.95
N LYS A 46 -1.95 -5.62 -9.33
CA LYS A 46 -0.50 -5.42 -9.40
C LYS A 46 -0.13 -4.76 -10.73
N HIS A 47 0.40 -3.56 -10.66
CA HIS A 47 0.88 -2.80 -11.82
C HIS A 47 2.40 -2.96 -12.00
N LYS A 48 2.90 -2.79 -13.22
CA LYS A 48 4.35 -2.69 -13.49
C LYS A 48 4.94 -1.52 -12.71
N LEU A 49 6.21 -1.64 -12.33
CA LEU A 49 6.95 -0.60 -11.62
C LEU A 49 7.09 0.65 -12.53
N PRO A 50 6.58 1.82 -12.12
CA PRO A 50 6.72 3.05 -12.91
C PRO A 50 8.18 3.51 -12.95
N LYS A 51 8.61 4.12 -14.06
CA LYS A 51 9.99 4.61 -14.24
C LYS A 51 10.46 5.52 -13.09
N ARG A 52 9.56 6.36 -12.54
CA ARG A 52 9.86 7.27 -11.42
C ARG A 52 10.22 6.56 -10.11
N GLU A 53 9.81 5.29 -9.96
CA GLU A 53 9.99 4.52 -8.73
C GLU A 53 11.20 3.58 -8.79
N VAL A 54 11.79 3.37 -9.98
CA VAL A 54 12.90 2.44 -10.21
C VAL A 54 14.12 2.79 -9.35
N ALA A 55 14.47 4.08 -9.25
CA ALA A 55 15.63 4.50 -8.49
C ALA A 55 15.47 4.17 -6.98
N MET A 56 14.31 4.41 -6.40
CA MET A 56 14.02 4.03 -5.01
C MET A 56 14.05 2.52 -4.83
N ASP A 57 13.44 1.76 -5.75
CA ASP A 57 13.41 0.29 -5.71
C ASP A 57 14.82 -0.31 -5.72
N GLN A 58 15.72 0.23 -6.56
CA GLN A 58 17.09 -0.27 -6.69
C GLN A 58 18.01 0.15 -5.55
N LYS A 59 17.83 1.37 -5.02
CA LYS A 59 18.70 1.93 -3.97
C LYS A 59 18.26 1.53 -2.57
N SER A 60 17.03 1.07 -2.38
CA SER A 60 16.56 0.61 -1.07
C SER A 60 17.17 -0.73 -0.70
N ARG A 61 17.65 -0.87 0.53
CA ARG A 61 17.84 -2.18 1.13
C ARG A 61 16.46 -2.81 1.34
N GLN A 62 16.26 -4.00 0.83
CA GLN A 62 14.97 -4.70 0.90
C GLN A 62 15.09 -5.96 1.77
N GLU A 63 14.06 -6.22 2.57
CA GLU A 63 13.95 -7.44 3.36
C GLU A 63 12.51 -7.96 3.40
N SER A 64 12.36 -9.26 3.60
CA SER A 64 11.06 -9.88 3.94
C SER A 64 10.83 -9.83 5.43
N VAL A 65 9.66 -9.37 5.83
CA VAL A 65 9.21 -9.35 7.23
C VAL A 65 7.96 -10.21 7.35
N PHE A 66 8.03 -11.22 8.24
CA PHE A 66 6.88 -12.04 8.59
C PHE A 66 6.00 -11.32 9.60
N ILE A 67 4.69 -11.31 9.35
CA ILE A 67 3.67 -10.70 10.22
C ILE A 67 2.89 -11.83 10.92
N PRO A 68 3.19 -12.13 12.17
CA PRO A 68 2.66 -13.32 12.85
C PRO A 68 1.13 -13.33 12.97
N SER A 69 0.53 -12.17 13.25
CA SER A 69 -0.92 -12.04 13.47
C SER A 69 -1.77 -12.41 12.25
N ILE A 70 -1.22 -12.26 11.05
CA ILE A 70 -1.90 -12.57 9.79
C ILE A 70 -1.24 -13.72 9.01
N LYS A 71 -0.14 -14.28 9.53
CA LYS A 71 0.66 -15.37 8.92
C LYS A 71 1.06 -15.08 7.48
N LYS A 72 1.49 -13.85 7.19
CA LYS A 72 1.92 -13.40 5.87
C LYS A 72 3.28 -12.73 5.92
N GLU A 73 4.02 -12.79 4.82
CA GLU A 73 5.25 -12.03 4.61
C GLU A 73 4.98 -10.78 3.77
N ILE A 74 5.65 -9.70 4.13
CA ILE A 74 5.66 -8.44 3.38
C ILE A 74 7.09 -8.07 3.00
N VAL A 75 7.25 -7.33 1.88
CA VAL A 75 8.52 -6.77 1.47
C VAL A 75 8.64 -5.35 2.00
N VAL A 76 9.73 -5.08 2.70
CA VAL A 76 10.02 -3.79 3.34
C VAL A 76 11.22 -3.14 2.65
N TYR A 77 11.13 -1.84 2.44
CA TYR A 77 12.15 -1.01 1.80
C TYR A 77 12.73 -0.04 2.83
N HIS A 78 14.04 -0.08 3.00
CA HIS A 78 14.81 0.90 3.76
C HIS A 78 15.51 1.83 2.78
N TYR A 79 15.07 3.06 2.69
CA TYR A 79 15.61 4.03 1.75
C TYR A 79 16.29 5.18 2.49
N GLY A 80 17.61 5.29 2.31
CA GLY A 80 18.50 6.17 3.06
C GLY A 80 19.13 5.47 4.27
N ASP A 81 19.95 6.22 5.00
CA ASP A 81 20.62 5.79 6.22
C ASP A 81 20.57 6.94 7.24
N SER A 82 19.76 6.79 8.27
CA SER A 82 19.57 7.77 9.35
C SER A 82 18.89 7.10 10.55
N PRO A 83 19.25 7.50 11.78
CA PRO A 83 18.50 7.06 12.96
C PRO A 83 17.07 7.62 13.00
N LYS A 84 16.80 8.71 12.27
CA LYS A 84 15.47 9.35 12.19
C LYS A 84 14.66 8.70 11.10
N LYS A 85 13.71 7.85 11.48
CA LYS A 85 12.91 7.03 10.58
C LYS A 85 11.51 7.60 10.36
N ILE A 86 11.05 7.62 9.12
CA ILE A 86 9.67 7.98 8.75
C ILE A 86 9.03 6.80 8.03
N LEU A 87 7.82 6.42 8.46
CA LEU A 87 7.06 5.35 7.83
C LEU A 87 6.23 5.90 6.67
N LEU A 88 6.32 5.27 5.49
CA LEU A 88 5.49 5.59 4.33
C LEU A 88 4.56 4.44 4.02
N VAL A 89 3.26 4.71 3.95
CA VAL A 89 2.22 3.68 3.74
C VAL A 89 1.44 3.99 2.47
N HIS A 90 1.52 3.08 1.50
CA HIS A 90 0.85 3.21 0.21
C HIS A 90 -0.66 2.98 0.28
N GLY A 91 -1.38 3.39 -0.78
CA GLY A 91 -2.81 3.14 -0.93
C GLY A 91 -3.15 1.80 -1.60
N TRP A 92 -4.45 1.55 -1.82
CA TRP A 92 -4.93 0.35 -2.53
C TRP A 92 -4.30 0.22 -3.92
N SER A 93 -3.91 -0.99 -4.28
CA SER A 93 -3.17 -1.30 -5.53
C SER A 93 -1.86 -0.52 -5.70
N GLY A 94 -1.33 0.08 -4.63
CA GLY A 94 -0.04 0.75 -4.60
C GLY A 94 1.12 -0.21 -4.31
N ARG A 95 2.23 0.35 -3.81
CA ARG A 95 3.43 -0.40 -3.40
C ARG A 95 4.33 0.47 -2.52
N GLY A 96 5.34 -0.11 -1.88
CA GLY A 96 6.25 0.58 -0.98
C GLY A 96 6.98 1.77 -1.61
N THR A 97 7.27 1.73 -2.92
CA THR A 97 7.92 2.82 -3.66
C THR A 97 6.99 3.91 -4.16
N GLN A 98 5.66 3.78 -3.96
CA GLN A 98 4.65 4.72 -4.50
C GLN A 98 4.89 6.17 -4.07
N LEU A 99 5.36 6.37 -2.84
CA LEU A 99 5.56 7.69 -2.25
C LEU A 99 7.01 8.20 -2.44
N VAL A 100 7.70 7.78 -3.51
CA VAL A 100 9.10 8.12 -3.79
C VAL A 100 9.39 9.63 -3.71
N LYS A 101 8.50 10.50 -4.15
CA LYS A 101 8.71 11.95 -4.07
C LYS A 101 8.76 12.48 -2.64
N PHE A 102 7.97 11.90 -1.74
CA PHE A 102 8.08 12.17 -0.30
C PHE A 102 9.37 11.58 0.26
N ALA A 103 9.72 10.34 -0.12
CA ALA A 103 10.94 9.70 0.29
C ALA A 103 12.19 10.52 -0.08
N ASP A 104 12.30 10.97 -1.35
CA ASP A 104 13.41 11.82 -1.81
C ASP A 104 13.52 13.12 -1.01
N ALA A 105 12.40 13.80 -0.76
CA ALA A 105 12.37 15.03 0.03
C ALA A 105 12.77 14.80 1.49
N LEU A 106 12.36 13.69 2.09
CA LEU A 106 12.72 13.33 3.46
C LEU A 106 14.19 12.96 3.57
N LEU A 107 14.75 12.24 2.59
CA LEU A 107 16.20 11.97 2.55
C LEU A 107 17.02 13.27 2.47
N ALA A 108 16.61 14.22 1.63
CA ALA A 108 17.26 15.52 1.52
C ALA A 108 17.25 16.32 2.85
N ASN A 109 16.34 15.99 3.77
CA ASN A 109 16.20 16.59 5.09
C ASN A 109 16.77 15.70 6.24
N GLY A 110 17.60 14.72 5.91
CA GLY A 110 18.33 13.91 6.90
C GLY A 110 17.50 12.80 7.57
N TYR A 111 16.38 12.40 6.98
CA TYR A 111 15.60 11.24 7.41
C TYR A 111 15.87 10.04 6.51
N MET A 112 15.73 8.83 7.05
CA MET A 112 15.51 7.65 6.25
C MET A 112 14.02 7.34 6.18
N THR A 113 13.58 6.64 5.14
CA THR A 113 12.22 6.17 5.08
C THR A 113 12.14 4.65 5.13
N ILE A 114 11.17 4.14 5.87
CA ILE A 114 10.76 2.74 5.84
C ILE A 114 9.41 2.71 5.15
N SER A 115 9.29 1.90 4.11
CA SER A 115 8.04 1.66 3.42
C SER A 115 7.88 0.17 3.16
N PHE A 116 6.71 -0.29 2.80
CA PHE A 116 6.48 -1.71 2.58
C PHE A 116 5.43 -1.95 1.48
N ASP A 117 5.51 -3.09 0.85
CA ASP A 117 4.42 -3.63 0.05
C ASP A 117 3.48 -4.37 1.00
N ALA A 118 2.26 -3.89 1.19
CA ALA A 118 1.26 -4.59 2.00
C ALA A 118 0.96 -5.99 1.44
N PRO A 119 0.35 -6.92 2.20
CA PRO A 119 -0.01 -8.23 1.69
C PRO A 119 -0.73 -8.16 0.35
N ALA A 120 -0.37 -9.03 -0.59
CA ALA A 120 -0.86 -9.07 -1.96
C ALA A 120 -0.51 -7.86 -2.86
N HIS A 121 0.26 -6.88 -2.39
CA HIS A 121 0.71 -5.73 -3.17
C HIS A 121 2.18 -5.87 -3.60
N GLY A 122 2.57 -5.12 -4.64
CA GLY A 122 3.95 -5.05 -5.12
C GLY A 122 4.63 -6.41 -5.20
N LYS A 123 5.77 -6.55 -4.51
CA LYS A 123 6.57 -7.79 -4.40
C LYS A 123 6.07 -8.74 -3.30
N SER A 124 5.20 -8.28 -2.39
CA SER A 124 4.62 -9.12 -1.35
C SER A 124 3.73 -10.22 -1.93
N LYS A 125 3.84 -11.41 -1.35
CA LYS A 125 3.08 -12.59 -1.78
C LYS A 125 1.59 -12.45 -1.44
N GLY A 126 0.80 -13.31 -2.07
CA GLY A 126 -0.66 -13.39 -1.85
C GLY A 126 -1.48 -12.77 -2.97
N ASN A 127 -2.78 -12.99 -2.90
CA ASN A 127 -3.75 -12.54 -3.91
C ASN A 127 -4.84 -11.64 -3.34
N THR A 128 -5.04 -11.66 -2.02
CA THR A 128 -6.05 -10.84 -1.34
C THR A 128 -5.50 -10.18 -0.10
N THR A 129 -6.06 -9.04 0.22
CA THR A 129 -5.79 -8.31 1.46
C THR A 129 -6.99 -7.46 1.88
N LEU A 130 -6.95 -7.00 3.12
CA LEU A 130 -7.94 -6.13 3.74
C LEU A 130 -7.24 -5.07 4.59
N LEU A 131 -7.95 -4.00 4.94
CA LEU A 131 -7.45 -2.95 5.83
C LEU A 131 -6.82 -3.48 7.14
N PRO A 132 -7.40 -4.46 7.85
CA PRO A 132 -6.76 -5.01 9.06
C PRO A 132 -5.35 -5.54 8.81
N GLU A 133 -5.05 -6.11 7.65
CA GLU A 133 -3.71 -6.63 7.33
C GLU A 133 -2.68 -5.52 7.13
N PHE A 134 -3.08 -4.34 6.63
CA PHE A 134 -2.23 -3.14 6.60
C PHE A 134 -1.91 -2.69 8.03
N ILE A 135 -2.92 -2.66 8.91
CA ILE A 135 -2.77 -2.25 10.31
C ILE A 135 -1.79 -3.19 11.04
N GLU A 136 -1.99 -4.50 10.91
CA GLU A 136 -1.09 -5.50 11.52
C GLU A 136 0.35 -5.36 11.00
N SER A 137 0.51 -5.08 9.70
CA SER A 137 1.83 -4.81 9.12
C SER A 137 2.49 -3.58 9.75
N ILE A 138 1.76 -2.48 9.91
CA ILE A 138 2.29 -1.25 10.53
C ILE A 138 2.73 -1.51 11.98
N LEU A 139 1.90 -2.18 12.77
CA LEU A 139 2.19 -2.49 14.17
C LEU A 139 3.41 -3.41 14.32
N GLU A 140 3.56 -4.39 13.42
CA GLU A 140 4.71 -5.29 13.45
C GLU A 140 6.00 -4.59 13.01
N LEU A 141 5.92 -3.67 12.04
CA LEU A 141 7.08 -2.86 11.63
C LEU A 141 7.59 -1.96 12.78
N GLU A 142 6.69 -1.41 13.58
CA GLU A 142 7.08 -0.66 14.78
C GLU A 142 7.80 -1.55 15.79
N LYS A 143 7.27 -2.73 16.09
CA LYS A 143 7.92 -3.68 17.00
C LYS A 143 9.32 -4.07 16.52
N LYS A 144 9.46 -4.30 15.21
CA LYS A 144 10.73 -4.74 14.62
C LYS A 144 11.76 -3.62 14.51
N PHE A 145 11.36 -2.43 14.12
CA PHE A 145 12.29 -1.34 13.80
C PHE A 145 12.31 -0.22 14.85
N GLY A 146 11.48 -0.31 15.88
CA GLY A 146 11.30 0.74 16.89
C GLY A 146 10.44 1.90 16.40
N SER A 147 10.30 2.92 17.24
CA SER A 147 9.43 4.07 16.98
C SER A 147 9.84 4.88 15.74
N PHE A 148 8.86 5.53 15.14
CA PHE A 148 9.00 6.42 14.00
C PHE A 148 8.83 7.89 14.42
N GLU A 149 9.61 8.80 13.83
CA GLU A 149 9.44 10.25 14.06
C GLU A 149 8.10 10.75 13.50
N ALA A 150 7.71 10.22 12.34
CA ALA A 150 6.46 10.52 11.69
C ALA A 150 5.99 9.37 10.80
N ALA A 151 4.75 9.43 10.33
CA ALA A 151 4.24 8.54 9.31
C ALA A 151 3.43 9.32 8.26
N VAL A 152 3.53 8.90 7.00
CA VAL A 152 2.78 9.47 5.88
C VAL A 152 2.03 8.36 5.18
N GLY A 153 0.71 8.48 5.08
CA GLY A 153 -0.14 7.51 4.42
C GLY A 153 -0.92 8.12 3.25
N HIS A 154 -1.00 7.37 2.16
CA HIS A 154 -1.79 7.74 1.01
C HIS A 154 -3.09 6.92 0.95
N SER A 155 -4.25 7.59 0.87
CA SER A 155 -5.56 6.92 0.69
C SER A 155 -5.78 5.84 1.78
N LEU A 156 -5.93 4.57 1.41
CA LEU A 156 -6.08 3.45 2.34
C LEU A 156 -4.94 3.39 3.37
N GLY A 157 -3.72 3.75 2.98
CA GLY A 157 -2.57 3.83 3.88
C GLY A 157 -2.76 4.86 5.00
N GLY A 158 -3.40 6.00 4.71
CA GLY A 158 -3.76 7.00 5.72
C GLY A 158 -4.79 6.45 6.71
N ILE A 159 -5.82 5.77 6.22
CA ILE A 159 -6.83 5.10 7.06
C ILE A 159 -6.19 4.03 7.94
N ALA A 160 -5.25 3.25 7.37
CA ALA A 160 -4.52 2.23 8.11
C ALA A 160 -3.68 2.84 9.24
N LEU A 161 -2.96 3.94 8.98
CA LEU A 161 -2.17 4.66 9.99
C LEU A 161 -3.05 5.17 11.14
N LEU A 162 -4.15 5.85 10.84
CA LEU A 162 -5.08 6.35 11.87
C LEU A 162 -5.60 5.22 12.77
N ASN A 163 -5.97 4.08 12.17
CA ASN A 163 -6.42 2.93 12.94
C ASN A 163 -5.27 2.25 13.71
N SER A 164 -4.04 2.27 13.20
CA SER A 164 -2.87 1.75 13.91
C SER A 164 -2.56 2.60 15.16
N VAL A 165 -2.66 3.93 15.07
CA VAL A 165 -2.50 4.84 16.22
C VAL A 165 -3.55 4.51 17.31
N ARG A 166 -4.81 4.30 16.92
CA ARG A 166 -5.86 3.87 17.87
C ARG A 166 -5.57 2.51 18.53
N ARG A 167 -4.71 1.69 17.94
CA ARG A 167 -4.28 0.38 18.45
C ARG A 167 -2.91 0.39 19.13
N GLY A 168 -2.35 1.59 19.37
CA GLY A 168 -1.13 1.77 20.13
C GLY A 168 0.13 2.05 19.30
N PHE A 169 0.04 2.21 17.96
CA PHE A 169 1.17 2.66 17.15
C PHE A 169 1.65 4.04 17.61
N GLN A 170 2.91 4.15 18.00
CA GLN A 170 3.48 5.37 18.58
C GLN A 170 4.30 6.13 17.54
N ILE A 171 3.88 7.34 17.27
CA ILE A 171 4.57 8.31 16.41
C ILE A 171 4.50 9.71 17.01
N ARG A 172 5.49 10.53 16.70
CA ARG A 172 5.49 11.94 17.14
C ARG A 172 4.59 12.81 16.29
N LYS A 173 4.49 12.53 14.98
CA LYS A 173 3.68 13.29 14.00
C LYS A 173 3.03 12.35 12.98
N LEU A 174 1.79 12.60 12.67
CA LEU A 174 0.98 11.90 11.66
C LEU A 174 0.65 12.86 10.53
#